data_ec36ccc94a0a0c5493fe76173acc4e31
#
_entry.id   ec36ccc94a0a0c5493fe76173acc4e31
#
_cell.length_a   1.000
_cell.length_b   1.000
_cell.length_c   1.000
_cell.angle_alpha   90.00
_cell.angle_beta   90.00
_cell.angle_gamma   90.00
#
_symmetry.space_group_name_H-M   'P 1'
#
loop_
_entity.id
_entity.type
_entity.pdbx_description
1 polymer ?
#
loop_
_entity_poly.entity_id
_entity_poly.type
_entity_poly.pdbx_seq_one_letter_code
_entity_poly.pdbx_strand_id
1 'polypeptide(L)'
;MVGLTMYLSPDIVVRENIETQNAANHQIEVTYKSQEEKQPITTIPFVKGNNMNYAWFTKWMGDNAETGGWILFVLVTIFVVAAVSNGANLTDGIDGLATGTSAIIGVALAIMCYLGGNIIYSSYLNIMYIPGSGELMVYAAAFIGALVGFLWYNAYPAQVFMGDTGSLTLGGIIAVFSILIRKELLIPILCGIFLVENLSVILQTAYFKYTRRKTGTGRRIFKMAPLHHHFQKQGTGDKGVLWQHPFNAIPESKITVRFWIIGIFLAILTFITLKIR
;
A
#
# COMPACT_ATOMS: atom_id res chain seq x y z
N MET A 1 3.95 -10.57 -14.55
CA MET A 1 3.08 -11.77 -14.41
C MET A 1 1.71 -11.38 -13.86
N VAL A 2 1.54 -10.90 -12.60
CA VAL A 2 0.21 -10.62 -11.99
C VAL A 2 -0.71 -9.79 -12.88
N GLY A 3 -0.29 -8.62 -13.36
CA GLY A 3 -1.11 -7.77 -14.23
C GLY A 3 -1.53 -8.45 -15.54
N LEU A 4 -0.66 -9.29 -16.11
CA LEU A 4 -0.99 -10.09 -17.29
C LEU A 4 -1.98 -11.20 -16.97
N THR A 5 -1.85 -11.87 -15.83
CA THR A 5 -2.81 -12.86 -15.36
C THR A 5 -4.20 -12.23 -15.18
N MET A 6 -4.28 -11.04 -14.61
CA MET A 6 -5.53 -10.30 -14.45
C MET A 6 -6.16 -9.90 -15.80
N TYR A 7 -5.33 -9.63 -16.80
CA TYR A 7 -5.81 -9.36 -18.16
C TYR A 7 -6.26 -10.62 -18.89
N LEU A 8 -5.53 -11.72 -18.76
CA LEU A 8 -5.76 -12.96 -19.54
C LEU A 8 -6.85 -13.86 -18.92
N SER A 9 -6.93 -13.94 -17.57
CA SER A 9 -7.90 -14.82 -16.91
C SER A 9 -9.34 -14.32 -17.11
N PRO A 10 -10.25 -15.18 -17.61
CA PRO A 10 -11.67 -14.83 -17.75
C PRO A 10 -12.39 -14.72 -16.40
N ASP A 11 -11.87 -15.36 -15.34
CA ASP A 11 -12.53 -15.47 -14.05
C ASP A 11 -12.34 -14.24 -13.17
N ILE A 12 -11.42 -13.34 -13.54
CA ILE A 12 -11.14 -12.12 -12.78
C ILE A 12 -12.04 -10.99 -13.28
N VAL A 13 -13.24 -10.97 -12.77
CA VAL A 13 -14.30 -10.00 -13.10
C VAL A 13 -14.63 -9.12 -11.91
N VAL A 14 -15.27 -8.00 -12.16
CA VAL A 14 -15.76 -7.06 -11.14
C VAL A 14 -17.17 -6.64 -11.47
N ARG A 15 -17.94 -6.25 -10.46
CA ARG A 15 -19.23 -5.58 -10.66
C ARG A 15 -19.15 -4.16 -10.14
N GLU A 16 -19.39 -3.24 -11.06
CA GLU A 16 -19.48 -1.82 -10.75
C GLU A 16 -20.77 -1.50 -10.00
N ASN A 17 -20.69 -0.67 -9.00
CA ASN A 17 -21.83 -0.13 -8.29
C ASN A 17 -22.45 1.03 -9.08
N ILE A 18 -23.78 1.05 -9.16
CA ILE A 18 -24.56 2.15 -9.73
C ILE A 18 -25.36 2.78 -8.59
N GLU A 19 -25.15 4.08 -8.35
CA GLU A 19 -26.00 4.84 -7.44
C GLU A 19 -27.28 5.22 -8.18
N THR A 20 -28.42 4.67 -7.75
CA THR A 20 -29.74 5.07 -8.26
C THR A 20 -30.43 5.91 -7.17
N GLN A 21 -30.78 7.14 -7.48
CA GLN A 21 -31.55 7.98 -6.58
C GLN A 21 -33.02 7.60 -6.68
N ASN A 22 -33.58 7.05 -5.63
CA ASN A 22 -35.00 6.67 -5.59
C ASN A 22 -35.84 7.97 -5.46
N ALA A 23 -36.55 8.35 -6.52
CA ALA A 23 -37.31 9.60 -6.60
C ALA A 23 -38.40 9.73 -5.53
N ALA A 24 -38.87 8.63 -4.94
CA ALA A 24 -39.93 8.61 -3.94
C ALA A 24 -39.44 8.92 -2.51
N ASN A 25 -38.22 8.53 -2.15
CA ASN A 25 -37.74 8.60 -0.75
C ASN A 25 -36.45 9.40 -0.56
N HIS A 26 -35.91 10.03 -1.59
CA HIS A 26 -34.57 10.68 -1.57
C HIS A 26 -33.43 9.79 -1.02
N GLN A 27 -33.62 8.47 -0.96
CA GLN A 27 -32.61 7.52 -0.53
C GLN A 27 -31.75 7.11 -1.74
N ILE A 28 -30.44 7.11 -1.54
CA ILE A 28 -29.50 6.57 -2.52
C ILE A 28 -29.50 5.06 -2.38
N GLU A 29 -30.01 4.36 -3.37
CA GLU A 29 -29.98 2.91 -3.46
C GLU A 29 -28.81 2.50 -4.35
N VAL A 30 -27.90 1.71 -3.78
CA VAL A 30 -26.74 1.20 -4.51
C VAL A 30 -27.13 -0.13 -5.13
N THR A 31 -27.19 -0.16 -6.44
CA THR A 31 -27.42 -1.39 -7.21
C THR A 31 -26.14 -1.74 -7.98
N TYR A 32 -25.93 -3.02 -8.24
CA TYR A 32 -24.82 -3.48 -9.08
C TYR A 32 -25.29 -3.71 -10.49
N LYS A 33 -24.41 -3.48 -11.47
CA LYS A 33 -24.64 -3.95 -12.85
C LYS A 33 -24.93 -5.45 -12.81
N SER A 34 -25.92 -5.90 -13.56
CA SER A 34 -26.35 -7.30 -13.60
C SER A 34 -25.28 -8.21 -14.24
N GLN A 35 -24.40 -7.67 -15.06
CA GLN A 35 -23.33 -8.39 -15.71
C GLN A 35 -21.99 -8.13 -15.02
N GLU A 36 -21.20 -9.19 -14.92
CA GLU A 36 -19.81 -9.13 -14.52
C GLU A 36 -18.99 -8.60 -15.69
N GLU A 37 -18.21 -7.56 -15.46
CA GLU A 37 -17.42 -6.92 -16.51
C GLU A 37 -15.93 -7.12 -16.23
N LYS A 38 -15.20 -7.42 -17.29
CA LYS A 38 -13.75 -7.47 -17.28
C LYS A 38 -13.20 -6.14 -17.74
N GLN A 39 -12.99 -5.22 -16.78
CA GLN A 39 -12.49 -3.89 -17.07
C GLN A 39 -11.27 -3.55 -16.21
N PRO A 40 -10.37 -2.68 -16.70
CA PRO A 40 -9.24 -2.17 -15.91
C PRO A 40 -9.72 -1.07 -14.95
N ILE A 41 -10.55 -1.46 -13.96
CA ILE A 41 -11.12 -0.55 -12.95
C ILE A 41 -10.40 -0.77 -11.63
N THR A 42 -10.16 0.30 -10.91
CA THR A 42 -9.59 0.30 -9.56
C THR A 42 -10.34 1.25 -8.63
N THR A 43 -10.14 1.07 -7.33
CA THR A 43 -10.68 1.98 -6.32
C THR A 43 -9.72 3.15 -6.11
N ILE A 44 -10.25 4.38 -6.20
CA ILE A 44 -9.51 5.63 -5.93
C ILE A 44 -9.97 6.23 -4.60
N PRO A 45 -9.05 6.66 -3.72
CA PRO A 45 -9.41 7.34 -2.47
C PRO A 45 -9.95 8.75 -2.72
N PHE A 46 -10.80 9.26 -1.81
CA PHE A 46 -11.31 10.63 -1.77
C PHE A 46 -12.20 11.08 -2.94
N VAL A 47 -12.62 10.20 -3.82
CA VAL A 47 -13.46 10.54 -4.97
C VAL A 47 -14.84 9.90 -4.83
N LYS A 48 -15.88 10.65 -5.17
CA LYS A 48 -17.26 10.14 -5.18
C LYS A 48 -17.37 8.96 -6.16
N GLY A 49 -18.00 7.87 -5.72
CA GLY A 49 -18.13 6.64 -6.52
C GLY A 49 -16.92 5.71 -6.43
N ASN A 50 -15.80 6.17 -5.87
CA ASN A 50 -14.59 5.39 -5.57
C ASN A 50 -13.98 4.56 -6.73
N ASN A 51 -14.51 4.65 -7.95
CA ASN A 51 -14.09 3.85 -9.10
C ASN A 51 -13.35 4.72 -10.13
N MET A 52 -12.24 4.20 -10.62
CA MET A 52 -11.46 4.80 -11.71
C MET A 52 -11.17 3.73 -12.75
N ASN A 53 -11.52 4.02 -14.00
CA ASN A 53 -11.17 3.18 -15.13
C ASN A 53 -9.91 3.70 -15.81
N TYR A 54 -8.87 2.87 -15.91
CA TYR A 54 -7.63 3.22 -16.58
C TYR A 54 -7.82 3.56 -18.06
N ALA A 55 -8.89 3.04 -18.70
CA ALA A 55 -9.23 3.38 -20.07
C ALA A 55 -9.59 4.87 -20.26
N TRP A 56 -9.90 5.61 -19.17
CA TRP A 56 -10.14 7.05 -19.25
C TRP A 56 -8.91 7.83 -19.70
N PHE A 57 -7.72 7.37 -19.31
CA PHE A 57 -6.46 8.01 -19.68
C PHE A 57 -6.03 7.70 -21.11
N THR A 58 -6.64 6.67 -21.74
CA THR A 58 -6.31 6.21 -23.09
C THR A 58 -7.43 6.48 -24.10
N LYS A 59 -8.41 7.31 -23.74
CA LYS A 59 -9.55 7.68 -24.63
C LYS A 59 -9.12 8.23 -25.99
N TRP A 60 -7.97 8.87 -26.07
CA TRP A 60 -7.38 9.36 -27.31
C TRP A 60 -7.04 8.26 -28.32
N MET A 61 -6.98 6.99 -27.90
CA MET A 61 -6.75 5.82 -28.75
C MET A 61 -8.03 5.33 -29.45
N GLY A 62 -9.19 5.97 -29.26
CA GLY A 62 -10.44 5.59 -29.88
C GLY A 62 -10.89 4.18 -29.50
N ASP A 63 -11.13 3.31 -30.48
CA ASP A 63 -11.61 1.93 -30.27
C ASP A 63 -10.65 1.05 -29.46
N ASN A 64 -9.36 1.42 -29.39
CA ASN A 64 -8.35 0.71 -28.63
C ASN A 64 -8.16 1.24 -27.19
N ALA A 65 -9.04 2.13 -26.71
CA ALA A 65 -8.92 2.75 -25.39
C ALA A 65 -8.91 1.72 -24.24
N GLU A 66 -9.68 0.65 -24.34
CA GLU A 66 -9.72 -0.41 -23.34
C GLU A 66 -8.39 -1.20 -23.28
N THR A 67 -7.85 -1.56 -24.44
CA THR A 67 -6.53 -2.20 -24.54
C THR A 67 -5.43 -1.29 -23.96
N GLY A 68 -5.47 0.01 -24.27
CA GLY A 68 -4.60 1.01 -23.68
C GLY A 68 -4.70 1.08 -22.16
N GLY A 69 -5.94 1.01 -21.62
CA GLY A 69 -6.22 0.96 -20.18
C GLY A 69 -5.58 -0.25 -19.50
N TRP A 70 -5.66 -1.42 -20.13
CA TRP A 70 -5.01 -2.64 -19.63
C TRP A 70 -3.47 -2.55 -19.64
N ILE A 71 -2.90 -1.96 -20.68
CA ILE A 71 -1.44 -1.70 -20.73
C ILE A 71 -1.03 -0.79 -19.58
N LEU A 72 -1.76 0.30 -19.35
CA LEU A 72 -1.49 1.22 -18.25
C LEU A 72 -1.63 0.52 -16.89
N PHE A 73 -2.67 -0.30 -16.71
CA PHE A 73 -2.86 -1.10 -15.51
C PHE A 73 -1.66 -2.04 -15.24
N VAL A 74 -1.15 -2.72 -16.27
CA VAL A 74 0.04 -3.58 -16.14
C VAL A 74 1.27 -2.77 -15.74
N LEU A 75 1.47 -1.59 -16.31
CA LEU A 75 2.58 -0.71 -15.93
C LEU A 75 2.46 -0.23 -14.46
N VAL A 76 1.27 0.16 -14.04
CA VAL A 76 0.99 0.53 -12.64
C VAL A 76 1.23 -0.67 -11.71
N THR A 77 0.79 -1.86 -12.10
CA THR A 77 1.04 -3.10 -11.34
C THR A 77 2.54 -3.35 -11.12
N ILE A 78 3.35 -3.22 -12.18
CA ILE A 78 4.82 -3.39 -12.10
C ILE A 78 5.41 -2.36 -11.13
N PHE A 79 4.97 -1.10 -11.26
CA PHE A 79 5.45 -0.02 -10.39
C PHE A 79 5.08 -0.26 -8.92
N VAL A 80 3.82 -0.62 -8.63
CA VAL A 80 3.34 -0.87 -7.27
C VAL A 80 4.09 -2.04 -6.63
N VAL A 81 4.23 -3.16 -7.35
CA VAL A 81 4.98 -4.32 -6.84
C VAL A 81 6.43 -3.95 -6.53
N ALA A 82 7.11 -3.25 -7.44
CA ALA A 82 8.48 -2.82 -7.23
C ALA A 82 8.60 -1.84 -6.04
N ALA A 83 7.71 -0.85 -5.95
CA ALA A 83 7.74 0.17 -4.90
C ALA A 83 7.48 -0.42 -3.51
N VAL A 84 6.46 -1.28 -3.37
CA VAL A 84 6.08 -1.86 -2.08
C VAL A 84 7.11 -2.90 -1.63
N SER A 85 7.60 -3.74 -2.56
CA SER A 85 8.62 -4.74 -2.25
C SER A 85 9.91 -4.09 -1.76
N ASN A 86 10.42 -3.09 -2.47
CA ASN A 86 11.60 -2.34 -2.02
C ASN A 86 11.32 -1.55 -0.72
N GLY A 87 10.10 -1.01 -0.55
CA GLY A 87 9.71 -0.30 0.67
C GLY A 87 9.72 -1.19 1.90
N ALA A 88 9.19 -2.39 1.78
CA ALA A 88 9.24 -3.40 2.85
C ALA A 88 10.67 -3.79 3.18
N ASN A 89 11.52 -3.99 2.17
CA ASN A 89 12.93 -4.32 2.35
C ASN A 89 13.70 -3.18 3.06
N LEU A 90 13.52 -1.93 2.63
CA LEU A 90 14.15 -0.79 3.30
C LEU A 90 13.63 -0.55 4.73
N THR A 91 12.45 -1.06 5.06
CA THR A 91 11.85 -0.95 6.40
C THR A 91 12.40 -2.04 7.35
N ASP A 92 12.99 -3.10 6.83
CA ASP A 92 13.54 -4.23 7.61
C ASP A 92 14.92 -3.91 8.18
N GLY A 93 15.06 -2.77 8.84
CA GLY A 93 16.35 -2.31 9.42
C GLY A 93 16.42 -2.33 10.94
N ILE A 94 15.31 -2.57 11.64
CA ILE A 94 15.24 -2.72 13.10
C ILE A 94 14.22 -3.78 13.49
N ASP A 95 14.41 -4.37 14.67
CA ASP A 95 13.64 -5.50 15.18
C ASP A 95 12.12 -5.27 15.14
N GLY A 96 11.40 -6.18 14.47
CA GLY A 96 9.95 -6.22 14.41
C GLY A 96 9.29 -5.12 13.57
N LEU A 97 10.04 -4.17 13.00
CA LEU A 97 9.45 -3.04 12.30
C LEU A 97 8.74 -3.50 11.01
N ALA A 98 9.45 -4.16 10.11
CA ALA A 98 8.87 -4.64 8.84
C ALA A 98 7.76 -5.67 9.08
N THR A 99 7.98 -6.62 9.99
CA THR A 99 7.01 -7.67 10.31
C THR A 99 5.72 -7.10 10.88
N GLY A 100 5.80 -6.23 11.90
CA GLY A 100 4.63 -5.68 12.56
C GLY A 100 3.85 -4.72 11.67
N THR A 101 4.53 -3.87 10.90
CA THR A 101 3.87 -3.00 9.91
C THR A 101 3.19 -3.82 8.81
N SER A 102 3.84 -4.89 8.32
CA SER A 102 3.24 -5.82 7.34
C SER A 102 2.01 -6.54 7.89
N ALA A 103 2.02 -6.93 9.18
CA ALA A 103 0.86 -7.55 9.82
C ALA A 103 -0.34 -6.57 9.89
N ILE A 104 -0.10 -5.31 10.27
CA ILE A 104 -1.14 -4.27 10.29
C ILE A 104 -1.73 -4.06 8.89
N ILE A 105 -0.88 -3.94 7.87
CA ILE A 105 -1.29 -3.81 6.47
C ILE A 105 -2.08 -5.04 6.02
N GLY A 106 -1.59 -6.25 6.35
CA GLY A 106 -2.26 -7.51 6.04
C GLY A 106 -3.66 -7.61 6.60
N VAL A 107 -3.85 -7.20 7.88
CA VAL A 107 -5.18 -7.15 8.51
C VAL A 107 -6.10 -6.17 7.79
N ALA A 108 -5.61 -4.98 7.43
CA ALA A 108 -6.41 -4.01 6.69
C ALA A 108 -6.84 -4.54 5.32
N LEU A 109 -5.93 -5.17 4.57
CA LEU A 109 -6.23 -5.77 3.28
C LEU A 109 -7.22 -6.94 3.41
N ALA A 110 -7.09 -7.78 4.45
CA ALA A 110 -8.03 -8.86 4.73
C ALA A 110 -9.45 -8.33 4.96
N ILE A 111 -9.60 -7.29 5.78
CA ILE A 111 -10.90 -6.65 6.01
C ILE A 111 -11.47 -6.09 4.70
N MET A 112 -10.66 -5.40 3.89
CA MET A 112 -11.11 -4.87 2.58
C MET A 112 -11.52 -5.99 1.63
N CYS A 113 -10.81 -7.10 1.63
CA CYS A 113 -11.12 -8.30 0.87
C CYS A 113 -12.48 -8.88 1.27
N TYR A 114 -12.72 -9.04 2.57
CA TYR A 114 -14.00 -9.52 3.10
C TYR A 114 -15.16 -8.59 2.72
N LEU A 115 -14.98 -7.29 2.88
CA LEU A 115 -16.00 -6.28 2.54
C LEU A 115 -16.29 -6.25 1.04
N GLY A 116 -15.27 -6.34 0.20
CA GLY A 116 -15.41 -6.37 -1.28
C GLY A 116 -15.99 -7.67 -1.81
N GLY A 117 -15.80 -8.79 -1.10
CA GLY A 117 -16.34 -10.11 -1.45
C GLY A 117 -17.78 -10.37 -1.02
N ASN A 118 -18.36 -9.47 -0.24
CA ASN A 118 -19.73 -9.60 0.25
C ASN A 118 -20.62 -8.52 -0.36
N ILE A 119 -21.66 -8.92 -1.08
CA ILE A 119 -22.54 -8.02 -1.82
C ILE A 119 -23.29 -7.04 -0.89
N ILE A 120 -23.63 -7.45 0.34
CA ILE A 120 -24.35 -6.61 1.31
C ILE A 120 -23.41 -5.50 1.82
N TYR A 121 -22.19 -5.87 2.25
CA TYR A 121 -21.24 -4.91 2.79
C TYR A 121 -20.67 -3.99 1.71
N SER A 122 -20.39 -4.52 0.53
CA SER A 122 -19.90 -3.71 -0.58
C SER A 122 -20.96 -2.69 -1.04
N SER A 123 -22.24 -3.06 -1.06
CA SER A 123 -23.35 -2.15 -1.34
C SER A 123 -23.47 -1.06 -0.25
N TYR A 124 -23.46 -1.45 1.02
CA TYR A 124 -23.56 -0.48 2.12
C TYR A 124 -22.41 0.54 2.13
N LEU A 125 -21.19 0.10 1.78
CA LEU A 125 -20.01 0.96 1.73
C LEU A 125 -19.83 1.65 0.38
N ASN A 126 -20.66 1.35 -0.61
CA ASN A 126 -20.54 1.83 -1.99
C ASN A 126 -19.16 1.56 -2.60
N ILE A 127 -18.65 0.34 -2.40
CA ILE A 127 -17.39 -0.12 -2.98
C ILE A 127 -17.65 -1.20 -4.02
N MET A 128 -16.69 -1.39 -4.92
CA MET A 128 -16.74 -2.42 -5.95
C MET A 128 -16.92 -3.81 -5.35
N TYR A 129 -17.87 -4.57 -5.87
CA TYR A 129 -18.04 -5.98 -5.54
C TYR A 129 -17.11 -6.84 -6.40
N ILE A 130 -16.34 -7.72 -5.76
CA ILE A 130 -15.38 -8.61 -6.41
C ILE A 130 -15.79 -10.05 -6.13
N PRO A 131 -16.47 -10.73 -7.09
CA PRO A 131 -16.86 -12.11 -6.93
C PRO A 131 -15.65 -13.01 -6.61
N GLY A 132 -15.84 -13.97 -5.71
CA GLY A 132 -14.79 -14.93 -5.35
C GLY A 132 -13.67 -14.38 -4.45
N SER A 133 -13.64 -13.10 -4.13
CA SER A 133 -12.59 -12.56 -3.24
C SER A 133 -12.65 -13.14 -1.82
N GLY A 134 -13.76 -13.78 -1.43
CA GLY A 134 -13.87 -14.49 -0.17
C GLY A 134 -12.81 -15.58 0.03
N GLU A 135 -12.40 -16.26 -1.03
CA GLU A 135 -11.34 -17.27 -0.99
C GLU A 135 -9.96 -16.68 -0.65
N LEU A 136 -9.72 -15.43 -1.01
CA LEU A 136 -8.49 -14.73 -0.65
C LEU A 136 -8.38 -14.49 0.86
N MET A 137 -9.49 -14.57 1.62
CA MET A 137 -9.48 -14.46 3.09
C MET A 137 -8.69 -15.60 3.74
N VAL A 138 -8.75 -16.81 3.19
CA VAL A 138 -7.98 -17.96 3.70
C VAL A 138 -6.49 -17.67 3.56
N TYR A 139 -6.08 -17.15 2.39
CA TYR A 139 -4.71 -16.73 2.15
C TYR A 139 -4.28 -15.59 3.08
N ALA A 140 -5.13 -14.58 3.24
CA ALA A 140 -4.87 -13.45 4.14
C ALA A 140 -4.69 -13.90 5.59
N ALA A 141 -5.55 -14.80 6.08
CA ALA A 141 -5.46 -15.34 7.43
C ALA A 141 -4.15 -16.13 7.64
N ALA A 142 -3.74 -16.95 6.66
CA ALA A 142 -2.47 -17.67 6.70
C ALA A 142 -1.28 -16.70 6.71
N PHE A 143 -1.32 -15.66 5.86
CA PHE A 143 -0.28 -14.63 5.81
C PHE A 143 -0.15 -13.88 7.14
N ILE A 144 -1.27 -13.42 7.72
CA ILE A 144 -1.27 -12.73 9.01
C ILE A 144 -0.79 -13.66 10.12
N GLY A 145 -1.26 -14.91 10.15
CA GLY A 145 -0.85 -15.90 11.13
C GLY A 145 0.65 -16.17 11.08
N ALA A 146 1.23 -16.30 9.88
CA ALA A 146 2.67 -16.45 9.69
C ALA A 146 3.45 -15.23 10.19
N LEU A 147 2.97 -14.00 9.92
CA LEU A 147 3.59 -12.77 10.41
C LEU A 147 3.55 -12.65 11.93
N VAL A 148 2.42 -12.98 12.55
CA VAL A 148 2.28 -12.96 14.01
C VAL A 148 3.20 -14.01 14.65
N GLY A 149 3.25 -15.22 14.09
CA GLY A 149 4.17 -16.27 14.55
C GLY A 149 5.64 -15.89 14.39
N PHE A 150 6.02 -15.27 13.27
CA PHE A 150 7.37 -14.77 13.06
C PHE A 150 7.70 -13.60 13.99
N LEU A 151 6.75 -12.67 14.21
CA LEU A 151 6.93 -11.51 15.08
C LEU A 151 7.24 -11.92 16.53
N TRP A 152 6.75 -13.07 16.99
CA TRP A 152 7.05 -13.59 18.31
C TRP A 152 8.56 -13.73 18.55
N TYR A 153 9.32 -14.11 17.52
CA TYR A 153 10.77 -14.27 17.61
C TYR A 153 11.53 -13.06 17.05
N ASN A 154 10.91 -12.24 16.20
CA ASN A 154 11.51 -11.08 15.56
C ASN A 154 11.28 -9.77 16.36
N ALA A 155 10.40 -9.77 17.39
CA ALA A 155 10.25 -8.61 18.27
C ALA A 155 11.52 -8.36 19.09
N TYR A 156 11.75 -7.08 19.41
CA TYR A 156 12.94 -6.65 20.16
C TYR A 156 13.04 -7.31 21.57
N PRO A 157 14.18 -7.88 21.97
CA PRO A 157 15.36 -8.17 21.16
C PRO A 157 15.15 -9.39 20.25
N ALA A 158 15.36 -9.21 18.94
CA ALA A 158 15.07 -10.24 17.96
C ALA A 158 15.98 -11.47 18.09
N GLN A 159 15.39 -12.65 18.00
CA GLN A 159 16.09 -13.95 17.98
C GLN A 159 16.27 -14.47 16.54
N VAL A 160 15.40 -14.02 15.61
CA VAL A 160 15.41 -14.41 14.20
C VAL A 160 15.25 -13.16 13.34
N PHE A 161 16.02 -13.07 12.27
CA PHE A 161 15.99 -11.99 11.31
C PHE A 161 15.41 -12.46 9.96
N MET A 162 14.68 -11.58 9.28
CA MET A 162 13.97 -11.93 8.05
C MET A 162 14.90 -11.97 6.83
N GLY A 163 15.81 -11.03 6.72
CA GLY A 163 16.69 -10.83 5.57
C GLY A 163 15.94 -10.36 4.31
N ASP A 164 16.72 -10.06 3.26
CA ASP A 164 16.19 -9.46 2.03
C ASP A 164 15.16 -10.36 1.32
N THR A 165 15.38 -11.67 1.31
CA THR A 165 14.44 -12.61 0.69
C THR A 165 13.06 -12.55 1.34
N GLY A 166 13.00 -12.49 2.66
CA GLY A 166 11.76 -12.41 3.40
C GLY A 166 11.07 -11.05 3.23
N SER A 167 11.80 -9.96 3.44
CA SER A 167 11.24 -8.60 3.39
C SER A 167 10.77 -8.20 1.99
N LEU A 168 11.51 -8.55 0.93
CA LEU A 168 11.07 -8.37 -0.46
C LEU A 168 9.80 -9.19 -0.76
N THR A 169 9.73 -10.42 -0.25
CA THR A 169 8.56 -11.29 -0.43
C THR A 169 7.34 -10.71 0.28
N LEU A 170 7.48 -10.20 1.51
CA LEU A 170 6.38 -9.55 2.22
C LEU A 170 5.78 -8.38 1.43
N GLY A 171 6.63 -7.50 0.95
CA GLY A 171 6.18 -6.36 0.12
C GLY A 171 5.54 -6.82 -1.18
N GLY A 172 6.09 -7.87 -1.82
CA GLY A 172 5.51 -8.48 -3.01
C GLY A 172 4.12 -9.06 -2.78
N ILE A 173 3.93 -9.81 -1.68
CA ILE A 173 2.62 -10.36 -1.28
C ILE A 173 1.60 -9.25 -1.03
N ILE A 174 1.96 -8.22 -0.25
CA ILE A 174 1.09 -7.07 0.03
C ILE A 174 0.65 -6.38 -1.27
N ALA A 175 1.60 -6.12 -2.17
CA ALA A 175 1.31 -5.48 -3.45
C ALA A 175 0.38 -6.33 -4.31
N VAL A 176 0.67 -7.61 -4.48
CA VAL A 176 -0.16 -8.54 -5.28
C VAL A 176 -1.56 -8.63 -4.69
N PHE A 177 -1.66 -8.78 -3.37
CA PHE A 177 -2.95 -8.87 -2.69
C PHE A 177 -3.80 -7.61 -2.90
N SER A 178 -3.20 -6.42 -2.79
CA SER A 178 -3.91 -5.16 -3.04
C SER A 178 -4.41 -5.03 -4.49
N ILE A 179 -3.63 -5.52 -5.47
CA ILE A 179 -3.99 -5.51 -6.88
C ILE A 179 -5.15 -6.47 -7.14
N LEU A 180 -5.13 -7.69 -6.55
CA LEU A 180 -6.20 -8.67 -6.69
C LEU A 180 -7.55 -8.14 -6.19
N ILE A 181 -7.54 -7.37 -5.11
CA ILE A 181 -8.76 -6.74 -4.56
C ILE A 181 -9.02 -5.34 -5.14
N ARG A 182 -8.33 -4.93 -6.21
CA ARG A 182 -8.51 -3.64 -6.89
C ARG A 182 -8.34 -2.43 -5.96
N LYS A 183 -7.37 -2.47 -5.04
CA LYS A 183 -7.07 -1.44 -4.05
C LYS A 183 -5.64 -0.88 -4.16
N GLU A 184 -5.01 -1.05 -5.31
CA GLU A 184 -3.61 -0.64 -5.53
C GLU A 184 -3.39 0.87 -5.36
N LEU A 185 -4.39 1.72 -5.63
CA LEU A 185 -4.28 3.16 -5.43
C LEU A 185 -4.45 3.59 -3.96
N LEU A 186 -4.87 2.70 -3.07
CA LEU A 186 -4.88 2.93 -1.62
C LEU A 186 -3.52 2.63 -0.96
N ILE A 187 -2.64 1.90 -1.66
CA ILE A 187 -1.32 1.50 -1.16
C ILE A 187 -0.47 2.69 -0.66
N PRO A 188 -0.41 3.85 -1.33
CA PRO A 188 0.37 4.98 -0.82
C PRO A 188 -0.04 5.44 0.58
N ILE A 189 -1.31 5.28 0.95
CA ILE A 189 -1.82 5.60 2.29
C ILE A 189 -1.57 4.43 3.22
N LEU A 190 -2.03 3.24 2.86
CA LEU A 190 -1.95 2.04 3.70
C LEU A 190 -0.50 1.64 4.01
N CYS A 191 0.37 1.65 2.99
CA CYS A 191 1.80 1.37 3.11
C CYS A 191 2.62 2.67 3.29
N GLY A 192 2.05 3.72 3.88
CA GLY A 192 2.69 5.02 4.03
C GLY A 192 4.03 4.96 4.78
N ILE A 193 4.21 4.00 5.70
CA ILE A 193 5.50 3.74 6.35
C ILE A 193 6.53 3.32 5.32
N PHE A 194 6.24 2.31 4.49
CA PHE A 194 7.15 1.84 3.44
C PHE A 194 7.46 2.95 2.43
N LEU A 195 6.44 3.77 2.10
CA LEU A 195 6.61 4.91 1.20
C LEU A 195 7.58 5.95 1.80
N VAL A 196 7.42 6.31 3.06
CA VAL A 196 8.25 7.32 3.74
C VAL A 196 9.69 6.82 3.91
N GLU A 197 9.89 5.54 4.24
CA GLU A 197 11.21 4.91 4.31
C GLU A 197 11.91 4.96 2.94
N ASN A 198 11.23 4.55 1.86
CA ASN A 198 11.74 4.67 0.49
C ASN A 198 12.09 6.11 0.12
N LEU A 199 11.16 7.04 0.34
CA LEU A 199 11.36 8.46 0.01
C LEU A 199 12.53 9.06 0.78
N SER A 200 12.73 8.67 2.05
CA SER A 200 13.85 9.16 2.85
C SER A 200 15.20 8.80 2.24
N VAL A 201 15.33 7.61 1.66
CA VAL A 201 16.56 7.14 0.98
C VAL A 201 16.75 7.87 -0.35
N ILE A 202 15.68 8.00 -1.14
CA ILE A 202 15.71 8.70 -2.43
C ILE A 202 16.11 10.17 -2.22
N LEU A 203 15.46 10.87 -1.29
CA LEU A 203 15.73 12.27 -0.97
C LEU A 203 17.16 12.45 -0.44
N GLN A 204 17.60 11.60 0.49
CA GLN A 204 18.96 11.64 1.03
C GLN A 204 20.01 11.50 -0.06
N THR A 205 19.83 10.49 -0.93
CA THR A 205 20.80 10.18 -2.00
C THR A 205 20.80 11.28 -3.07
N ALA A 206 19.62 11.74 -3.46
CA ALA A 206 19.50 12.82 -4.46
C ALA A 206 20.11 14.12 -3.97
N TYR A 207 19.81 14.52 -2.72
CA TYR A 207 20.35 15.74 -2.11
C TYR A 207 21.86 15.67 -1.92
N PHE A 208 22.38 14.52 -1.46
CA PHE A 208 23.82 14.31 -1.30
C PHE A 208 24.56 14.44 -2.65
N LYS A 209 24.04 13.80 -3.71
CA LYS A 209 24.61 13.91 -5.06
C LYS A 209 24.54 15.34 -5.60
N TYR A 210 23.40 16.02 -5.42
CA TYR A 210 23.20 17.40 -5.84
C TYR A 210 24.19 18.36 -5.17
N THR A 211 24.29 18.31 -3.83
CA THR A 211 25.18 19.19 -3.07
C THR A 211 26.65 18.91 -3.39
N ARG A 212 27.03 17.63 -3.52
CA ARG A 212 28.39 17.25 -3.92
C ARG A 212 28.78 17.81 -5.28
N ARG A 213 27.85 17.82 -6.26
CA ARG A 213 28.11 18.41 -7.59
C ARG A 213 28.20 19.93 -7.53
N LYS A 214 27.41 20.59 -6.67
CA LYS A 214 27.34 22.06 -6.61
C LYS A 214 28.43 22.68 -5.74
N THR A 215 28.80 22.08 -4.63
CA THR A 215 29.70 22.67 -3.62
C THR A 215 30.98 21.86 -3.38
N GLY A 216 31.19 20.74 -4.10
CA GLY A 216 32.32 19.84 -3.88
C GLY A 216 32.15 18.92 -2.66
N THR A 217 31.31 19.30 -1.69
CA THR A 217 31.05 18.55 -0.45
C THR A 217 29.62 18.07 -0.40
N GLY A 218 29.40 16.73 -0.20
CA GLY A 218 28.06 16.18 -0.07
C GLY A 218 27.45 16.50 1.30
N ARG A 219 26.24 17.11 1.30
CA ARG A 219 25.46 17.34 2.52
C ARG A 219 24.34 16.31 2.65
N ARG A 220 23.93 16.00 3.89
CA ARG A 220 22.88 15.05 4.20
C ARG A 220 21.62 15.78 4.67
N ILE A 221 20.43 15.24 4.37
CA ILE A 221 19.18 15.74 4.94
C ILE A 221 19.01 15.17 6.34
N PHE A 222 19.08 13.84 6.46
CA PHE A 222 18.92 13.09 7.70
C PHE A 222 20.27 12.66 8.27
N LYS A 223 20.33 12.37 9.57
CA LYS A 223 21.51 11.78 10.21
C LYS A 223 21.94 10.47 9.54
N MET A 224 20.94 9.66 9.18
CA MET A 224 21.06 8.42 8.42
C MET A 224 19.73 8.16 7.68
N ALA A 225 19.75 7.46 6.56
CA ALA A 225 18.59 6.92 5.85
C ALA A 225 18.73 5.39 5.80
N PRO A 226 17.62 4.64 5.84
CA PRO A 226 16.21 5.05 5.95
C PRO A 226 15.83 5.79 7.25
N LEU A 227 14.58 6.30 7.33
CA LEU A 227 14.16 7.23 8.38
C LEU A 227 14.21 6.64 9.80
N HIS A 228 13.93 5.34 10.00
CA HIS A 228 14.05 4.69 11.31
C HIS A 228 15.48 4.79 11.87
N HIS A 229 16.51 4.71 11.04
CA HIS A 229 17.90 4.91 11.46
C HIS A 229 18.20 6.36 11.82
N HIS A 230 17.48 7.34 11.23
CA HIS A 230 17.60 8.73 11.65
C HIS A 230 17.21 8.91 13.12
N PHE A 231 16.17 8.23 13.59
CA PHE A 231 15.73 8.27 14.97
C PHE A 231 16.63 7.48 15.91
N GLN A 232 17.25 6.40 15.43
CA GLN A 232 18.17 5.55 16.18
C GLN A 232 19.54 6.24 16.44
N LYS A 233 19.98 7.10 15.51
CA LYS A 233 21.28 7.78 15.61
C LYS A 233 21.22 9.04 16.49
N GLN A 234 22.27 9.22 17.32
CA GLN A 234 22.47 10.46 18.07
C GLN A 234 22.88 11.61 17.14
N GLY A 235 22.44 12.82 17.43
CA GLY A 235 22.87 14.04 16.75
C GLY A 235 24.34 14.34 17.05
N THR A 236 25.10 14.69 16.02
CA THR A 236 26.54 14.99 16.13
C THR A 236 26.88 16.48 16.15
N GLY A 237 25.86 17.35 15.89
CA GLY A 237 26.10 18.78 15.68
C GLY A 237 26.78 19.11 14.35
N ASP A 238 26.97 18.13 13.47
CA ASP A 238 27.60 18.30 12.16
C ASP A 238 26.78 19.24 11.26
N LYS A 239 27.39 20.35 10.85
CA LYS A 239 26.78 21.33 9.91
C LYS A 239 26.48 20.76 8.52
N GLY A 240 27.00 19.58 8.20
CA GLY A 240 26.72 18.85 6.95
C GLY A 240 25.38 18.12 6.96
N VAL A 241 24.68 18.04 8.09
CA VAL A 241 23.36 17.40 8.26
C VAL A 241 22.31 18.48 8.50
N LEU A 242 21.27 18.54 7.67
CA LEU A 242 20.23 19.58 7.76
C LEU A 242 19.29 19.34 8.93
N TRP A 243 18.82 18.10 9.11
CA TRP A 243 17.86 17.74 10.15
C TRP A 243 18.48 16.77 11.15
N GLN A 244 18.73 17.26 12.37
CA GLN A 244 19.37 16.50 13.43
C GLN A 244 18.42 16.11 14.57
N HIS A 245 17.19 16.66 14.60
CA HIS A 245 16.22 16.31 15.63
C HIS A 245 15.57 14.94 15.38
N PRO A 246 15.33 14.14 16.44
CA PRO A 246 15.71 14.34 17.82
C PRO A 246 17.23 14.24 18.00
N PHE A 247 17.79 15.04 18.91
CA PHE A 247 19.25 15.05 19.15
C PHE A 247 19.69 13.76 19.85
N ASN A 248 18.90 13.30 20.83
CA ASN A 248 19.15 12.05 21.53
C ASN A 248 18.65 10.85 20.71
N ALA A 249 19.44 9.77 20.75
CA ALA A 249 19.04 8.50 20.17
C ALA A 249 17.77 7.94 20.84
N ILE A 250 16.86 7.40 20.04
CA ILE A 250 15.66 6.74 20.55
C ILE A 250 15.90 5.23 20.52
N PRO A 251 15.57 4.47 21.59
CA PRO A 251 15.67 3.02 21.60
C PRO A 251 14.84 2.36 20.48
N GLU A 252 15.34 1.29 19.88
CA GLU A 252 14.72 0.58 18.75
C GLU A 252 13.28 0.17 19.04
N SER A 253 13.03 -0.48 20.18
CA SER A 253 11.69 -0.90 20.59
C SER A 253 10.68 0.25 20.62
N LYS A 254 11.12 1.44 21.01
CA LYS A 254 10.27 2.64 21.03
C LYS A 254 10.02 3.19 19.63
N ILE A 255 10.98 3.09 18.72
CA ILE A 255 10.81 3.46 17.32
C ILE A 255 9.80 2.50 16.69
N THR A 256 10.00 1.19 16.81
CA THR A 256 9.12 0.15 16.25
C THR A 256 7.67 0.34 16.69
N VAL A 257 7.41 0.50 17.99
CA VAL A 257 6.05 0.71 18.52
C VAL A 257 5.42 2.00 17.98
N ARG A 258 6.17 3.09 17.87
CA ARG A 258 5.66 4.35 17.30
C ARG A 258 5.28 4.21 15.84
N PHE A 259 6.07 3.48 15.05
CA PHE A 259 5.75 3.20 13.66
C PHE A 259 4.51 2.30 13.53
N TRP A 260 4.34 1.29 14.41
CA TRP A 260 3.10 0.50 14.44
C TRP A 260 1.87 1.36 14.73
N ILE A 261 1.96 2.27 15.70
CA ILE A 261 0.86 3.22 15.99
C ILE A 261 0.53 4.04 14.74
N ILE A 262 1.54 4.59 14.06
CA ILE A 262 1.35 5.31 12.79
C ILE A 262 0.72 4.40 11.74
N GLY A 263 1.18 3.14 11.63
CA GLY A 263 0.62 2.15 10.71
C GLY A 263 -0.86 1.88 10.95
N ILE A 264 -1.27 1.76 12.22
CA ILE A 264 -2.69 1.61 12.59
C ILE A 264 -3.49 2.85 12.19
N PHE A 265 -2.99 4.06 12.43
CA PHE A 265 -3.65 5.30 12.00
C PHE A 265 -3.80 5.37 10.48
N LEU A 266 -2.77 4.97 9.71
CA LEU A 266 -2.83 4.92 8.26
C LEU A 266 -3.84 3.88 7.76
N ALA A 267 -3.93 2.72 8.41
CA ALA A 267 -4.95 1.73 8.10
C ALA A 267 -6.37 2.26 8.35
N ILE A 268 -6.62 2.90 9.50
CA ILE A 268 -7.90 3.55 9.81
C ILE A 268 -8.20 4.65 8.78
N LEU A 269 -7.22 5.51 8.47
CA LEU A 269 -7.37 6.55 7.45
C LEU A 269 -7.75 5.96 6.10
N THR A 270 -7.15 4.84 5.70
CA THR A 270 -7.48 4.16 4.45
C THR A 270 -8.94 3.71 4.41
N PHE A 271 -9.49 3.19 5.51
CA PHE A 271 -10.93 2.87 5.60
C PHE A 271 -11.82 4.11 5.54
N ILE A 272 -11.40 5.19 6.20
CA ILE A 272 -12.15 6.46 6.16
C ILE A 272 -12.25 6.98 4.72
N THR A 273 -11.16 6.90 3.93
CA THR A 273 -11.15 7.37 2.54
C THR A 273 -12.14 6.63 1.64
N LEU A 274 -12.48 5.37 1.97
CA LEU A 274 -13.48 4.60 1.24
C LEU A 274 -14.91 5.07 1.52
N LYS A 275 -15.16 5.71 2.67
CA LYS A 275 -16.49 6.15 3.10
C LYS A 275 -16.74 7.66 2.93
N ILE A 276 -15.72 8.46 2.68
CA ILE A 276 -15.90 9.89 2.40
C ILE A 276 -16.56 10.04 1.03
N ARG A 277 -17.79 10.56 1.03
CA ARG A 277 -18.63 10.76 -0.15
C ARG A 277 -18.69 12.25 -0.54
#